data_119ba88ed0f1bfa47d77dd6c5cc8c0b8
#
_entry.id   119ba88ed0f1bfa47d77dd6c5cc8c0b8
#
_cell.length_a   1.000
_cell.length_b   1.000
_cell.length_c   1.000
_cell.angle_alpha   90.00
_cell.angle_beta   90.00
_cell.angle_gamma   90.00
#
_symmetry.space_group_name_H-M   'P 1'
#
loop_
_entity.id
_entity.type
_entity.pdbx_description
1 polymer ?
#
loop_
_entity_poly.entity_id
_entity_poly.type
_entity_poly.pdbx_seq_one_letter_code
_entity_poly.pdbx_strand_id
1 'polypeptide(L)'
;GTNFAIWAAAATRVELCFFDDVNGKLVETKHELTHRNGPVFHGYFPGIKPGQRYGYRIDGEWNPARGWRFNPNKLLIDPNTHLLYGDLKYVPEIYSHQASDGVGTGNITIKDERDNAQYVPHSVVTANVKSDQVRLRTPWSKTIIYEAHVRGLTAFNLDIPEEERGTY
;
A
#
# COMPACT_ATOMS: atom_id res chain seq x y z
N GLY A 1 -10.86 -18.10 4.47
CA GLY A 1 -10.95 -17.06 3.44
C GLY A 1 -10.83 -15.68 4.01
N THR A 2 -10.65 -14.72 3.12
CA THR A 2 -10.43 -13.31 3.47
C THR A 2 -11.47 -12.43 2.78
N ASN A 3 -11.99 -11.45 3.50
CA ASN A 3 -12.84 -10.42 2.94
C ASN A 3 -12.00 -9.18 2.64
N PHE A 4 -12.15 -8.65 1.43
CA PHE A 4 -11.47 -7.43 0.98
C PHE A 4 -12.51 -6.34 0.74
N ALA A 5 -12.17 -5.11 1.11
CA ALA A 5 -13.02 -3.96 0.89
C ALA A 5 -12.17 -2.71 0.67
N ILE A 6 -12.55 -1.88 -0.31
CA ILE A 6 -11.87 -0.62 -0.59
C ILE A 6 -12.89 0.47 -0.90
N TRP A 7 -12.69 1.63 -0.31
CA TRP A 7 -13.46 2.82 -0.63
C TRP A 7 -12.92 3.46 -1.93
N ALA A 8 -13.76 3.55 -2.94
CA ALA A 8 -13.40 4.10 -4.24
C ALA A 8 -14.63 4.73 -4.93
N ALA A 9 -15.16 5.81 -4.36
CA ALA A 9 -16.44 6.40 -4.76
C ALA A 9 -16.55 6.76 -6.25
N ALA A 10 -15.46 7.27 -6.83
CA ALA A 10 -15.40 7.73 -8.22
C ALA A 10 -14.85 6.67 -9.19
N ALA A 11 -14.54 5.48 -8.70
CA ALA A 11 -14.09 4.39 -9.56
C ALA A 11 -15.24 3.82 -10.39
N THR A 12 -14.96 3.47 -11.62
CA THR A 12 -15.86 2.71 -12.50
C THR A 12 -15.68 1.21 -12.35
N ARG A 13 -14.46 0.75 -12.02
CA ARG A 13 -14.09 -0.65 -11.82
C ARG A 13 -12.94 -0.77 -10.83
N VAL A 14 -12.99 -1.83 -10.02
CA VAL A 14 -11.92 -2.19 -9.09
C VAL A 14 -11.55 -3.65 -9.30
N GLU A 15 -10.28 -3.91 -9.53
CA GLU A 15 -9.69 -5.25 -9.56
C GLU A 15 -8.85 -5.47 -8.29
N LEU A 16 -9.13 -6.54 -7.57
CA LEU A 16 -8.25 -7.11 -6.55
C LEU A 16 -7.26 -8.04 -7.24
N CYS A 17 -5.98 -7.79 -7.04
CA CYS A 17 -4.89 -8.53 -7.67
C CYS A 17 -4.16 -9.35 -6.61
N PHE A 18 -4.04 -10.66 -6.82
CA PHE A 18 -3.19 -11.53 -6.00
C PHE A 18 -1.88 -11.80 -6.71
N PHE A 19 -0.81 -11.94 -5.93
CA PHE A 19 0.54 -12.17 -6.42
C PHE A 19 1.15 -13.40 -5.80
N ASP A 20 1.65 -14.28 -6.67
CA ASP A 20 2.33 -15.52 -6.30
C ASP A 20 3.69 -15.62 -7.01
N ASP A 21 4.66 -16.29 -6.39
CA ASP A 21 5.91 -16.66 -7.04
C ASP A 21 5.78 -18.07 -7.62
N VAL A 22 5.76 -18.14 -8.94
CA VAL A 22 5.70 -19.41 -9.65
C VAL A 22 6.99 -19.59 -10.44
N ASN A 23 7.82 -20.54 -10.06
CA ASN A 23 9.12 -20.81 -10.70
C ASN A 23 10.03 -19.57 -10.81
N GLY A 24 10.06 -18.74 -9.75
CA GLY A 24 10.86 -17.51 -9.70
C GLY A 24 10.29 -16.36 -10.51
N LYS A 25 9.06 -16.46 -10.99
CA LYS A 25 8.35 -15.37 -11.68
C LYS A 25 7.18 -14.89 -10.85
N LEU A 26 7.02 -13.58 -10.77
CA LEU A 26 5.84 -12.96 -10.19
C LEU A 26 4.64 -13.17 -11.14
N VAL A 27 3.60 -13.83 -10.64
CA VAL A 27 2.35 -14.06 -11.36
C VAL A 27 1.25 -13.26 -10.71
N GLU A 28 0.54 -12.46 -11.49
CA GLU A 28 -0.62 -11.68 -11.07
C GLU A 28 -1.91 -12.39 -11.49
N THR A 29 -2.83 -12.58 -10.55
CA THR A 29 -4.20 -13.04 -10.81
C THR A 29 -5.18 -11.95 -10.42
N LYS A 30 -6.04 -11.51 -11.37
CA LYS A 30 -6.96 -10.39 -11.20
C LYS A 30 -8.39 -10.87 -10.97
N HIS A 31 -9.07 -10.25 -10.02
CA HIS A 31 -10.46 -10.50 -9.70
C HIS A 31 -11.22 -9.19 -9.60
N GLU A 32 -12.22 -8.99 -10.41
CA GLU A 32 -13.07 -7.82 -10.32
C GLU A 32 -13.93 -7.87 -9.06
N LEU A 33 -13.96 -6.78 -8.28
CA LEU A 33 -14.86 -6.62 -7.15
C LEU A 33 -16.21 -6.12 -7.67
N THR A 34 -17.15 -7.02 -7.90
CA THR A 34 -18.47 -6.70 -8.44
C THR A 34 -19.50 -6.28 -7.39
N HIS A 35 -19.27 -6.64 -6.12
CA HIS A 35 -20.14 -6.22 -5.03
C HIS A 35 -19.78 -4.81 -4.57
N ARG A 36 -20.81 -3.98 -4.42
CA ARG A 36 -20.64 -2.59 -4.01
C ARG A 36 -21.69 -2.20 -2.98
N ASN A 37 -21.25 -1.55 -1.90
CA ASN A 37 -22.14 -0.92 -0.92
C ASN A 37 -21.78 0.57 -0.82
N GLY A 38 -22.61 1.42 -1.42
CA GLY A 38 -22.29 2.83 -1.59
C GLY A 38 -20.95 3.01 -2.33
N PRO A 39 -19.98 3.72 -1.73
CA PRO A 39 -18.65 3.94 -2.33
C PRO A 39 -17.66 2.77 -2.14
N VAL A 40 -18.06 1.71 -1.41
CA VAL A 40 -17.16 0.62 -1.04
C VAL A 40 -17.34 -0.57 -1.96
N PHE A 41 -16.28 -0.94 -2.68
CA PHE A 41 -16.20 -2.20 -3.41
C PHE A 41 -15.69 -3.30 -2.48
N HIS A 42 -16.27 -4.50 -2.54
CA HIS A 42 -15.88 -5.58 -1.63
C HIS A 42 -16.09 -6.96 -2.25
N GLY A 43 -15.42 -7.96 -1.65
CA GLY A 43 -15.57 -9.35 -2.04
C GLY A 43 -14.96 -10.30 -1.02
N TYR A 44 -15.56 -11.49 -0.87
CA TYR A 44 -15.02 -12.57 -0.05
C TYR A 44 -14.35 -13.61 -0.93
N PHE A 45 -13.12 -13.99 -0.60
CA PHE A 45 -12.30 -14.95 -1.34
C PHE A 45 -12.00 -16.17 -0.47
N PRO A 46 -12.71 -17.28 -0.70
CA PRO A 46 -12.45 -18.52 0.02
C PRO A 46 -11.06 -19.05 -0.36
N GLY A 47 -10.31 -19.52 0.63
CA GLY A 47 -8.97 -20.06 0.40
C GLY A 47 -7.83 -19.04 0.57
N ILE A 48 -8.08 -17.75 0.46
CA ILE A 48 -7.06 -16.73 0.73
C ILE A 48 -6.78 -16.68 2.24
N LYS A 49 -5.49 -16.80 2.59
CA LYS A 49 -4.98 -16.91 3.97
C LYS A 49 -3.95 -15.82 4.26
N PRO A 50 -3.59 -15.61 5.53
CA PRO A 50 -2.43 -14.78 5.89
C PRO A 50 -1.16 -15.21 5.13
N GLY A 51 -0.39 -14.21 4.68
CA GLY A 51 0.75 -14.38 3.81
C GLY A 51 0.49 -14.10 2.33
N GLN A 52 -0.78 -14.11 1.88
CA GLN A 52 -1.11 -13.77 0.50
C GLN A 52 -0.76 -12.32 0.20
N ARG A 53 0.02 -12.09 -0.84
CA ARG A 53 0.32 -10.75 -1.37
C ARG A 53 -0.80 -10.28 -2.28
N TYR A 54 -1.17 -9.01 -2.15
CA TYR A 54 -2.25 -8.42 -2.94
C TYR A 54 -2.06 -6.92 -3.16
N GLY A 55 -2.88 -6.37 -4.04
CA GLY A 55 -3.07 -4.93 -4.25
C GLY A 55 -4.30 -4.68 -5.07
N TYR A 56 -4.53 -3.43 -5.42
CA TYR A 56 -5.70 -3.03 -6.21
C TYR A 56 -5.29 -2.35 -7.50
N ARG A 57 -6.05 -2.59 -8.58
CA ARG A 57 -6.04 -1.80 -9.79
C ARG A 57 -7.40 -1.14 -9.95
N ILE A 58 -7.40 0.17 -10.11
CA ILE A 58 -8.64 0.95 -10.07
C ILE A 58 -8.79 1.74 -11.36
N ASP A 59 -9.94 1.56 -12.02
CA ASP A 59 -10.30 2.29 -13.24
C ASP A 59 -11.29 3.41 -12.94
N GLY A 60 -11.23 4.46 -13.75
CA GLY A 60 -12.07 5.65 -13.63
C GLY A 60 -11.60 6.79 -14.54
N GLU A 61 -12.10 7.97 -14.30
CA GLU A 61 -11.77 9.15 -15.11
C GLU A 61 -10.28 9.52 -14.97
N TRP A 62 -9.64 9.76 -16.12
CA TRP A 62 -8.34 10.42 -16.19
C TRP A 62 -8.52 11.89 -16.52
N ASN A 63 -8.49 12.74 -15.53
CA ASN A 63 -8.60 14.19 -15.66
C ASN A 63 -7.78 14.88 -14.56
N PRO A 64 -6.45 14.96 -14.73
CA PRO A 64 -5.56 15.52 -13.71
C PRO A 64 -5.88 16.96 -13.29
N ALA A 65 -6.44 17.75 -14.21
CA ALA A 65 -6.86 19.12 -13.91
C ALA A 65 -7.98 19.20 -12.86
N ARG A 66 -8.79 18.12 -12.74
CA ARG A 66 -9.86 17.96 -11.72
C ARG A 66 -9.43 17.06 -10.56
N GLY A 67 -8.16 16.61 -10.52
CA GLY A 67 -7.64 15.71 -9.51
C GLY A 67 -7.90 14.22 -9.78
N TRP A 68 -8.57 13.84 -10.86
CA TRP A 68 -8.84 12.46 -11.22
C TRP A 68 -7.64 11.82 -11.91
N ARG A 69 -7.07 10.78 -11.33
CA ARG A 69 -5.87 10.12 -11.83
C ARG A 69 -5.99 8.59 -11.79
N PHE A 70 -7.15 8.09 -12.11
CA PHE A 70 -7.37 6.64 -12.18
C PHE A 70 -6.54 6.03 -13.32
N ASN A 71 -5.79 4.99 -12.98
CA ASN A 71 -4.95 4.29 -13.96
C ASN A 71 -4.87 2.79 -13.59
N PRO A 72 -5.60 1.91 -14.30
CA PRO A 72 -5.61 0.47 -14.02
C PRO A 72 -4.27 -0.22 -14.30
N ASN A 73 -3.33 0.44 -15.00
CA ASN A 73 -1.97 -0.08 -15.19
C ASN A 73 -1.11 0.05 -13.93
N LYS A 74 -1.61 0.78 -12.90
CA LYS A 74 -0.88 1.00 -11.65
C LYS A 74 -1.47 0.15 -10.54
N LEU A 75 -0.63 -0.75 -10.01
CA LEU A 75 -0.94 -1.45 -8.77
C LEU A 75 -0.89 -0.46 -7.61
N LEU A 76 -1.92 -0.46 -6.79
CA LEU A 76 -2.07 0.37 -5.59
C LEU A 76 -1.99 -0.51 -4.34
N ILE A 77 -1.30 -0.01 -3.34
CA ILE A 77 -1.27 -0.59 -2.00
C ILE A 77 -2.63 -0.36 -1.33
N ASP A 78 -3.10 -1.33 -0.56
CA ASP A 78 -4.26 -1.13 0.30
C ASP A 78 -3.94 -0.08 1.38
N PRO A 79 -4.70 1.02 1.48
CA PRO A 79 -4.47 2.04 2.49
C PRO A 79 -4.64 1.52 3.94
N ASN A 80 -5.31 0.38 4.12
CA ASN A 80 -5.49 -0.26 5.41
C ASN A 80 -4.55 -1.46 5.64
N THR A 81 -3.52 -1.63 4.81
CA THR A 81 -2.58 -2.75 4.98
C THR A 81 -1.79 -2.61 6.28
N HIS A 82 -1.56 -3.74 6.95
CA HIS A 82 -0.72 -3.81 8.16
C HIS A 82 0.68 -4.34 7.87
N LEU A 83 0.90 -4.90 6.69
CA LEU A 83 2.18 -5.49 6.31
C LEU A 83 2.40 -5.27 4.82
N LEU A 84 3.61 -4.88 4.45
CA LEU A 84 4.07 -4.76 3.08
C LEU A 84 5.15 -5.81 2.79
N TYR A 85 5.19 -6.28 1.55
CA TYR A 85 6.22 -7.15 1.02
C TYR A 85 6.91 -6.48 -0.17
N GLY A 86 8.25 -6.47 -0.14
CA GLY A 86 9.09 -5.86 -1.16
C GLY A 86 9.32 -4.36 -0.95
N ASP A 87 10.20 -3.81 -1.79
CA ASP A 87 10.67 -2.43 -1.69
C ASP A 87 10.12 -1.58 -2.84
N LEU A 88 9.94 -0.29 -2.59
CA LEU A 88 9.65 0.69 -3.63
C LEU A 88 10.93 1.00 -4.41
N LYS A 89 10.87 0.82 -5.73
CA LYS A 89 11.94 1.25 -6.64
C LYS A 89 11.53 2.55 -7.32
N TYR A 90 12.37 3.56 -7.18
CA TYR A 90 12.14 4.88 -7.79
C TYR A 90 12.48 4.84 -9.29
N VAL A 91 11.49 4.46 -10.08
CA VAL A 91 11.56 4.37 -11.55
C VAL A 91 10.36 5.10 -12.18
N PRO A 92 10.41 5.50 -13.45
CA PRO A 92 9.34 6.23 -14.11
C PRO A 92 7.98 5.49 -14.09
N GLU A 93 8.01 4.16 -14.07
CA GLU A 93 6.83 3.29 -14.13
C GLU A 93 5.92 3.40 -12.90
N ILE A 94 6.42 3.89 -11.75
CA ILE A 94 5.57 3.98 -10.53
C ILE A 94 4.57 5.14 -10.59
N TYR A 95 4.76 6.09 -11.50
CA TYR A 95 3.88 7.26 -11.62
C TYR A 95 2.68 6.96 -12.50
N SER A 96 1.52 7.53 -12.16
CA SER A 96 0.30 7.37 -12.95
C SER A 96 0.35 8.12 -14.27
N HIS A 97 1.15 9.18 -14.36
CA HIS A 97 1.38 9.97 -15.55
C HIS A 97 2.69 9.56 -16.25
N GLN A 98 2.87 9.98 -17.48
CA GLN A 98 4.08 9.71 -18.24
C GLN A 98 5.27 10.45 -17.66
N ALA A 99 6.06 9.74 -16.85
CA ALA A 99 7.30 10.21 -16.25
C ALA A 99 8.52 9.73 -17.06
N SER A 100 9.59 10.53 -17.01
CA SER A 100 10.88 10.24 -17.65
C SER A 100 11.95 9.76 -16.67
N ASP A 101 11.73 9.94 -15.37
CA ASP A 101 12.69 9.61 -14.30
C ASP A 101 11.99 9.05 -13.04
N GLY A 102 12.80 8.66 -12.04
CA GLY A 102 12.33 8.13 -10.76
C GLY A 102 11.79 9.16 -9.77
N VAL A 103 11.82 10.45 -10.12
CA VAL A 103 11.26 11.54 -9.27
C VAL A 103 9.97 12.13 -9.85
N GLY A 104 9.47 11.56 -10.95
CA GLY A 104 8.17 11.92 -11.54
C GLY A 104 8.20 13.11 -12.46
N THR A 105 9.38 13.52 -12.96
CA THR A 105 9.47 14.53 -14.00
C THR A 105 8.82 14.04 -15.28
N GLY A 106 7.88 14.80 -15.86
CA GLY A 106 7.22 14.40 -17.10
C GLY A 106 5.92 15.14 -17.38
N ASN A 107 5.12 14.58 -18.27
CA ASN A 107 3.84 15.19 -18.64
C ASN A 107 2.69 14.62 -17.77
N ILE A 108 2.26 15.40 -16.78
CA ILE A 108 1.20 15.03 -15.84
C ILE A 108 -0.18 14.86 -16.49
N THR A 109 -0.37 15.33 -17.73
CA THR A 109 -1.65 15.21 -18.43
C THR A 109 -1.78 13.90 -19.21
N ILE A 110 -0.66 13.25 -19.51
CA ILE A 110 -0.64 11.98 -20.26
C ILE A 110 -0.61 10.82 -19.27
N LYS A 111 -1.56 9.91 -19.39
CA LYS A 111 -1.62 8.67 -18.60
C LYS A 111 -0.46 7.75 -19.02
N ASP A 112 0.26 7.19 -18.04
CA ASP A 112 1.29 6.21 -18.30
C ASP A 112 0.67 4.80 -18.46
N GLU A 113 1.07 4.07 -19.48
CA GLU A 113 0.52 2.74 -19.80
C GLU A 113 1.37 1.58 -19.27
N ARG A 114 2.57 1.87 -18.73
CA ARG A 114 3.47 0.84 -18.21
C ARG A 114 2.96 0.28 -16.88
N ASP A 115 3.19 -1.01 -16.65
CA ASP A 115 2.88 -1.67 -15.39
C ASP A 115 3.93 -1.35 -14.32
N ASN A 116 3.50 -1.16 -13.08
CA ASN A 116 4.39 -0.88 -11.95
C ASN A 116 4.50 -2.03 -10.95
N ALA A 117 3.78 -3.14 -11.09
CA ALA A 117 3.64 -4.15 -10.04
C ALA A 117 4.99 -4.71 -9.55
N GLN A 118 6.00 -4.80 -10.40
CA GLN A 118 7.35 -5.28 -10.00
C GLN A 118 8.21 -4.22 -9.30
N TYR A 119 7.76 -2.99 -9.23
CA TYR A 119 8.52 -1.85 -8.70
C TYR A 119 7.93 -1.27 -7.42
N VAL A 120 6.75 -1.73 -7.02
CA VAL A 120 6.06 -1.27 -5.82
C VAL A 120 5.89 -2.40 -4.81
N PRO A 121 5.88 -2.11 -3.51
CA PRO A 121 5.58 -3.12 -2.51
C PRO A 121 4.13 -3.59 -2.65
N HIS A 122 3.88 -4.84 -2.27
CA HIS A 122 2.55 -5.44 -2.23
C HIS A 122 2.02 -5.46 -0.81
N SER A 123 0.73 -5.23 -0.65
CA SER A 123 0.03 -5.49 0.60
C SER A 123 0.02 -6.98 0.92
N VAL A 124 0.05 -7.34 2.20
CA VAL A 124 0.02 -8.73 2.64
C VAL A 124 -1.15 -8.95 3.58
N VAL A 125 -1.91 -10.00 3.33
CA VAL A 125 -2.97 -10.44 4.25
C VAL A 125 -2.34 -10.87 5.57
N THR A 126 -2.77 -10.27 6.67
CA THR A 126 -2.27 -10.60 8.02
C THR A 126 -3.29 -11.43 8.79
N ALA A 127 -2.79 -12.23 9.73
CA ALA A 127 -3.66 -12.89 10.69
C ALA A 127 -4.26 -11.84 11.65
N ASN A 128 -5.46 -12.10 12.10
CA ASN A 128 -6.09 -11.27 13.13
C ASN A 128 -5.41 -11.59 14.48
N VAL A 129 -4.43 -10.78 14.86
CA VAL A 129 -3.73 -10.93 16.13
C VAL A 129 -4.60 -10.26 17.20
N LYS A 130 -5.21 -11.06 18.06
CA LYS A 130 -5.82 -10.53 19.28
C LYS A 130 -4.69 -10.06 20.20
N SER A 131 -4.65 -8.77 20.46
CA SER A 131 -3.76 -8.24 21.48
C SER A 131 -4.42 -8.44 22.86
N ASP A 132 -3.80 -9.24 23.70
CA ASP A 132 -4.19 -9.38 25.12
C ASP A 132 -3.70 -8.19 25.98
N GLN A 133 -3.08 -7.21 25.34
CA GLN A 133 -2.60 -6.02 26.05
C GLN A 133 -3.77 -5.17 26.55
N VAL A 134 -3.75 -4.92 27.83
CA VAL A 134 -4.67 -3.96 28.46
C VAL A 134 -4.32 -2.56 27.96
N ARG A 135 -5.22 -1.97 27.18
CA ARG A 135 -5.05 -0.58 26.70
C ARG A 135 -5.12 0.37 27.89
N LEU A 136 -4.05 1.11 28.12
CA LEU A 136 -4.05 2.23 29.05
C LEU A 136 -5.03 3.28 28.51
N ARG A 137 -6.15 3.48 29.18
CA ARG A 137 -7.15 4.51 28.83
C ARG A 137 -6.78 5.85 29.44
N THR A 138 -5.57 6.33 29.19
CA THR A 138 -5.12 7.65 29.66
C THR A 138 -5.94 8.74 29.01
N PRO A 139 -6.60 9.63 29.78
CA PRO A 139 -7.31 10.77 29.22
C PRO A 139 -6.36 11.68 28.43
N TRP A 140 -6.83 12.26 27.31
CA TRP A 140 -6.03 13.18 26.49
C TRP A 140 -5.45 14.34 27.30
N SER A 141 -6.18 14.86 28.28
CA SER A 141 -5.71 15.93 29.18
C SER A 141 -4.53 15.54 30.08
N LYS A 142 -4.22 14.24 30.19
CA LYS A 142 -3.08 13.70 30.95
C LYS A 142 -2.05 13.02 30.09
N THR A 143 -2.24 13.06 28.75
CA THR A 143 -1.35 12.41 27.81
C THR A 143 -0.20 13.35 27.46
N ILE A 144 1.03 12.84 27.60
CA ILE A 144 2.24 13.51 27.14
C ILE A 144 2.75 12.69 25.96
N ILE A 145 2.95 13.36 24.82
CA ILE A 145 3.48 12.73 23.60
C ILE A 145 4.91 13.25 23.40
N TYR A 146 5.86 12.33 23.34
CA TYR A 146 7.23 12.62 22.96
C TYR A 146 7.49 11.93 21.61
N GLU A 147 7.69 12.73 20.56
CA GLU A 147 8.02 12.25 19.23
C GLU A 147 9.53 12.35 19.02
N ALA A 148 10.16 11.27 18.60
CA ALA A 148 11.57 11.23 18.31
C ALA A 148 11.87 10.35 17.10
N HIS A 149 12.81 10.79 16.28
CA HIS A 149 13.35 9.96 15.20
C HIS A 149 14.31 8.92 15.81
N VAL A 150 14.05 7.62 15.59
CA VAL A 150 14.81 6.53 16.20
C VAL A 150 16.32 6.72 16.06
N ARG A 151 16.81 6.89 14.83
CA ARG A 151 18.23 7.10 14.59
C ARG A 151 18.74 8.40 15.22
N GLY A 152 17.99 9.52 15.07
CA GLY A 152 18.40 10.82 15.56
C GLY A 152 18.49 10.90 17.09
N LEU A 153 17.67 10.12 17.79
CA LEU A 153 17.61 10.15 19.26
C LEU A 153 18.92 9.70 19.90
N THR A 154 19.56 8.67 19.37
CA THR A 154 20.71 8.02 20.00
C THR A 154 21.99 8.04 19.16
N ALA A 155 21.94 8.44 17.88
CA ALA A 155 23.08 8.36 16.93
C ALA A 155 24.37 9.03 17.44
N PHE A 156 24.26 10.09 18.21
CA PHE A 156 25.39 10.85 18.76
C PHE A 156 25.55 10.72 20.28
N ASN A 157 24.79 9.83 20.93
CA ASN A 157 24.88 9.60 22.36
C ASN A 157 26.07 8.68 22.68
N LEU A 158 27.12 9.23 23.30
CA LEU A 158 28.34 8.51 23.62
C LEU A 158 28.19 7.55 24.83
N ASP A 159 27.11 7.66 25.59
CA ASP A 159 26.81 6.76 26.71
C ASP A 159 26.21 5.42 26.25
N ILE A 160 25.88 5.32 24.95
CA ILE A 160 25.35 4.10 24.31
C ILE A 160 26.47 3.44 23.48
N PRO A 161 26.65 2.11 23.53
CA PRO A 161 27.58 1.40 22.65
C PRO A 161 27.36 1.75 21.18
N GLU A 162 28.44 1.85 20.41
CA GLU A 162 28.40 2.32 19.02
C GLU A 162 27.48 1.48 18.15
N GLU A 163 27.48 0.17 18.36
CA GLU A 163 26.64 -0.81 17.63
C GLU A 163 25.14 -0.69 17.92
N GLU A 164 24.77 -0.05 19.04
CA GLU A 164 23.37 0.14 19.42
C GLU A 164 22.85 1.54 19.07
N ARG A 165 23.74 2.48 18.70
CA ARG A 165 23.35 3.86 18.37
C ARG A 165 22.51 3.92 17.10
N GLY A 166 21.41 4.67 17.16
CA GLY A 166 20.53 4.85 16.01
C GLY A 166 19.68 3.62 15.66
N THR A 167 19.58 2.66 16.58
CA THR A 167 18.74 1.46 16.46
C THR A 167 17.59 1.48 17.46
N TYR A 168 16.70 0.46 17.40
CA TYR A 168 15.64 0.23 18.39
C TYR A 168 16.19 -0.35 19.69
#